data_85103ecdf1c9a7d8e4d12e411600bbb8
#
_entry.id   85103ecdf1c9a7d8e4d12e411600bbb8
#
_cell.length_a   1.000
_cell.length_b   1.000
_cell.length_c   1.000
_cell.angle_alpha   90.00
_cell.angle_beta   90.00
_cell.angle_gamma   90.00
#
_symmetry.space_group_name_H-M   'P 1'
#
loop_
_entity.id
_entity.type
_entity.pdbx_description
1 polymer ?
#
loop_
_entity_poly.entity_id
_entity_poly.type
_entity_poly.pdbx_seq_one_letter_code
_entity_poly.pdbx_strand_id
1 'polypeptide(L)'
;EVGKYSMLKIGYGFTMRKNSIIAVRDNAQLRIGCKVFINRNTIIMARRNITIGNGVTIGPNVCIYDHDHDIKNKGGYVLSDVKINDNTWIGSNVTILKGVTIGEHCVIASGVIVTKDVPANTVLIQKRINTEYSL
;
A
#
# COMPACT_ATOMS: atom_id res chain seq x y z
N GLU A 1 -5.82 13.30 -5.83
CA GLU A 1 -5.63 13.59 -7.25
C GLU A 1 -6.11 12.42 -8.09
N VAL A 2 -6.96 12.66 -9.08
CA VAL A 2 -7.51 11.62 -9.97
C VAL A 2 -7.25 12.05 -11.42
N GLY A 3 -6.49 11.23 -12.13
CA GLY A 3 -6.05 11.50 -13.50
C GLY A 3 -7.12 11.21 -14.57
N LYS A 4 -6.80 11.44 -15.83
CA LYS A 4 -7.71 11.20 -16.96
C LYS A 4 -7.96 9.70 -17.14
N TYR A 5 -9.19 9.33 -17.48
CA TYR A 5 -9.62 7.94 -17.72
C TYR A 5 -9.29 6.98 -16.57
N SER A 6 -9.07 7.54 -15.35
CA SER A 6 -8.81 6.76 -14.14
C SER A 6 -10.08 6.54 -13.33
N MET A 7 -10.04 5.58 -12.40
CA MET A 7 -11.16 5.28 -11.53
C MET A 7 -10.74 5.25 -10.07
N LEU A 8 -11.41 6.05 -9.25
CA LEU A 8 -11.36 5.95 -7.79
C LEU A 8 -12.74 5.52 -7.28
N LYS A 9 -12.80 4.35 -6.64
CA LYS A 9 -14.03 3.86 -5.99
C LYS A 9 -13.76 3.65 -4.51
N ILE A 10 -14.63 4.22 -3.66
CA ILE A 10 -14.50 4.16 -2.20
C ILE A 10 -15.82 3.66 -1.61
N GLY A 11 -15.75 2.64 -0.75
CA GLY A 11 -16.89 2.10 -0.01
C GLY A 11 -17.34 3.01 1.14
N TYR A 12 -18.44 2.64 1.78
CA TYR A 12 -18.99 3.39 2.91
C TYR A 12 -18.10 3.25 4.17
N GLY A 13 -18.20 4.21 5.08
CA GLY A 13 -17.45 4.17 6.35
C GLY A 13 -15.95 4.41 6.19
N PHE A 14 -15.51 4.96 5.07
CA PHE A 14 -14.12 5.32 4.83
C PHE A 14 -13.70 6.51 5.68
N THR A 15 -12.52 6.41 6.27
CA THR A 15 -11.90 7.51 7.03
C THR A 15 -10.44 7.67 6.63
N MET A 16 -10.03 8.91 6.37
CA MET A 16 -8.64 9.26 6.07
C MET A 16 -8.21 10.46 6.92
N ARG A 17 -7.06 10.35 7.58
CA ARG A 17 -6.50 11.39 8.43
C ARG A 17 -5.65 12.39 7.64
N LYS A 18 -5.35 13.52 8.30
CA LYS A 18 -4.61 14.65 7.71
C LYS A 18 -3.28 14.25 7.07
N ASN A 19 -2.88 14.98 6.04
CA ASN A 19 -1.63 14.85 5.30
C ASN A 19 -1.46 13.50 4.57
N SER A 20 -2.53 12.72 4.42
CA SER A 20 -2.48 11.52 3.58
C SER A 20 -2.84 11.88 2.14
N ILE A 21 -2.25 11.14 1.20
CA ILE A 21 -2.37 11.39 -0.23
C ILE A 21 -2.91 10.15 -0.92
N ILE A 22 -3.99 10.33 -1.68
CA ILE A 22 -4.45 9.37 -2.67
C ILE A 22 -4.23 9.98 -4.05
N ALA A 23 -3.39 9.34 -4.86
CA ALA A 23 -3.14 9.71 -6.24
C ALA A 23 -3.44 8.54 -7.16
N VAL A 24 -4.38 8.74 -8.09
CA VAL A 24 -4.72 7.78 -9.14
C VAL A 24 -4.32 8.41 -10.45
N ARG A 25 -3.26 7.89 -11.07
CA ARG A 25 -2.70 8.46 -12.29
C ARG A 25 -3.54 8.08 -13.52
N ASP A 26 -3.27 8.69 -14.65
CA ASP A 26 -4.02 8.46 -15.88
C ASP A 26 -4.16 6.96 -16.21
N ASN A 27 -5.36 6.54 -16.57
CA ASN A 27 -5.75 5.16 -16.87
C ASN A 27 -5.62 4.17 -15.69
N ALA A 28 -5.27 4.62 -14.48
CA ALA A 28 -5.13 3.75 -13.31
C ALA A 28 -6.48 3.53 -12.59
N GLN A 29 -6.51 2.51 -11.76
CA GLN A 29 -7.65 2.19 -10.92
C GLN A 29 -7.24 2.05 -9.46
N LEU A 30 -8.04 2.63 -8.57
CA LEU A 30 -7.95 2.42 -7.13
C LEU A 30 -9.34 2.09 -6.58
N ARG A 31 -9.45 0.93 -5.95
CA ARG A 31 -10.66 0.49 -5.26
C ARG A 31 -10.37 0.37 -3.77
N ILE A 32 -11.17 1.03 -2.97
CA ILE A 32 -11.12 0.98 -1.50
C ILE A 32 -12.46 0.46 -1.01
N GLY A 33 -12.44 -0.61 -0.24
CA GLY A 33 -13.63 -1.24 0.32
C GLY A 33 -14.32 -0.42 1.38
N CYS A 34 -15.27 -1.05 2.06
CA CYS A 34 -16.04 -0.44 3.13
C CYS A 34 -15.29 -0.44 4.46
N LYS A 35 -15.53 0.55 5.33
CA LYS A 35 -14.95 0.65 6.69
C LYS A 35 -13.42 0.62 6.71
N VAL A 36 -12.78 1.19 5.70
CA VAL A 36 -11.31 1.34 5.64
C VAL A 36 -10.89 2.58 6.40
N PHE A 37 -9.85 2.43 7.22
CA PHE A 37 -9.24 3.53 7.96
C PHE A 37 -7.79 3.75 7.48
N ILE A 38 -7.47 4.98 7.10
CA ILE A 38 -6.12 5.42 6.71
C ILE A 38 -5.65 6.49 7.69
N ASN A 39 -4.53 6.22 8.36
CA ASN A 39 -3.93 7.16 9.31
C ASN A 39 -3.08 8.21 8.59
N ARG A 40 -2.49 9.14 9.35
CA ARG A 40 -1.78 10.34 8.88
C ARG A 40 -0.56 10.02 8.02
N ASN A 41 -0.23 10.92 7.10
CA ASN A 41 0.98 10.91 6.28
C ASN A 41 1.13 9.63 5.42
N THR A 42 0.05 8.98 5.09
CA THR A 42 0.04 7.78 4.25
C THR A 42 -0.09 8.17 2.79
N ILE A 43 0.66 7.51 1.92
CA ILE A 43 0.65 7.74 0.47
C ILE A 43 0.18 6.47 -0.23
N ILE A 44 -0.88 6.60 -1.02
CA ILE A 44 -1.36 5.54 -1.93
C ILE A 44 -1.30 6.10 -3.34
N MET A 45 -0.45 5.54 -4.17
CA MET A 45 -0.29 6.02 -5.55
C MET A 45 -0.48 4.88 -6.54
N ALA A 46 -1.57 4.93 -7.28
CA ALA A 46 -1.89 3.98 -8.32
C ALA A 46 -1.50 4.51 -9.69
N ARG A 47 -0.77 3.71 -10.45
CA ARG A 47 -0.47 3.90 -11.88
C ARG A 47 -1.04 2.78 -12.75
N ARG A 48 -1.50 1.72 -12.15
CA ARG A 48 -2.17 0.60 -12.81
C ARG A 48 -3.42 0.18 -12.03
N ASN A 49 -3.24 -0.58 -10.95
CA ASN A 49 -4.37 -1.06 -10.18
C ASN A 49 -3.97 -1.35 -8.71
N ILE A 50 -4.65 -0.69 -7.79
CA ILE A 50 -4.56 -0.99 -6.35
C ILE A 50 -5.95 -1.33 -5.85
N THR A 51 -6.06 -2.44 -5.12
CA THR A 51 -7.30 -2.84 -4.45
C THR A 51 -7.06 -2.99 -2.96
N ILE A 52 -7.87 -2.33 -2.16
CA ILE A 52 -7.88 -2.41 -0.69
C ILE A 52 -9.26 -2.93 -0.28
N GLY A 53 -9.28 -4.06 0.42
CA GLY A 53 -10.50 -4.75 0.86
C GLY A 53 -11.25 -4.02 1.96
N ASN A 54 -12.28 -4.68 2.47
CA ASN A 54 -13.11 -4.14 3.54
C ASN A 54 -12.42 -4.24 4.90
N GLY A 55 -12.71 -3.32 5.81
CA GLY A 55 -12.20 -3.35 7.18
C GLY A 55 -10.69 -3.25 7.33
N VAL A 56 -9.98 -2.85 6.27
CA VAL A 56 -8.52 -2.67 6.32
C VAL A 56 -8.17 -1.43 7.14
N THR A 57 -7.21 -1.58 8.05
CA THR A 57 -6.67 -0.49 8.86
C THR A 57 -5.24 -0.22 8.47
N ILE A 58 -4.93 1.02 8.09
CA ILE A 58 -3.60 1.44 7.65
C ILE A 58 -3.05 2.45 8.65
N GLY A 59 -1.89 2.13 9.23
CA GLY A 59 -1.15 2.96 10.16
C GLY A 59 -0.58 4.23 9.52
N PRO A 60 0.06 5.09 10.31
CA PRO A 60 0.66 6.32 9.79
C PRO A 60 1.96 6.03 9.02
N ASN A 61 2.30 6.95 8.12
CA ASN A 61 3.51 6.93 7.31
C ASN A 61 3.66 5.65 6.45
N VAL A 62 2.56 5.13 5.95
CA VAL A 62 2.54 3.96 5.06
C VAL A 62 2.64 4.42 3.61
N CYS A 63 3.40 3.69 2.79
CA CYS A 63 3.49 3.92 1.37
C CYS A 63 3.04 2.68 0.60
N ILE A 64 2.14 2.86 -0.39
CA ILE A 64 1.61 1.80 -1.24
C ILE A 64 1.78 2.21 -2.69
N TYR A 65 2.56 1.43 -3.45
CA TYR A 65 2.87 1.68 -4.84
C TYR A 65 2.68 0.42 -5.68
N ASP A 66 2.01 0.53 -6.81
CA ASP A 66 1.86 -0.52 -7.84
C ASP A 66 2.88 -0.37 -8.98
N HIS A 67 3.92 0.42 -8.76
CA HIS A 67 4.89 0.77 -9.79
C HIS A 67 6.28 1.05 -9.21
N ASP A 68 7.29 0.89 -10.07
CA ASP A 68 8.65 1.40 -9.90
C ASP A 68 9.08 2.12 -11.18
N HIS A 69 10.09 2.97 -11.08
CA HIS A 69 10.74 3.53 -12.27
C HIS A 69 11.47 2.44 -13.06
N ASP A 70 11.32 2.45 -14.37
CA ASP A 70 12.05 1.54 -15.26
C ASP A 70 13.49 2.05 -15.48
N ILE A 71 14.40 1.63 -14.59
CA ILE A 71 15.81 2.02 -14.65
C ILE A 71 16.56 1.34 -15.79
N LYS A 72 16.06 0.23 -16.33
CA LYS A 72 16.72 -0.53 -17.40
C LYS A 72 16.51 0.14 -18.76
N ASN A 73 15.29 0.60 -19.02
CA ASN A 73 14.91 1.22 -20.28
C ASN A 73 14.98 2.75 -20.27
N LYS A 74 15.58 3.34 -19.24
CA LYS A 74 15.81 4.79 -19.07
C LYS A 74 14.55 5.65 -19.19
N GLY A 75 13.42 5.14 -18.73
CA GLY A 75 12.17 5.89 -18.70
C GLY A 75 10.94 5.02 -18.51
N GLY A 76 9.84 5.65 -18.09
CA GLY A 76 8.58 4.96 -17.83
C GLY A 76 8.55 4.23 -16.47
N TYR A 77 7.64 3.27 -16.37
CA TYR A 77 7.36 2.56 -15.13
C TYR A 77 7.19 1.05 -15.37
N VAL A 78 7.67 0.26 -14.43
CA VAL A 78 7.32 -1.16 -14.31
C VAL A 78 6.10 -1.25 -13.40
N LEU A 79 4.99 -1.74 -13.94
CA LEU A 79 3.69 -1.77 -13.27
C LEU A 79 3.32 -3.19 -12.86
N SER A 80 2.81 -3.37 -11.65
CA SER A 80 2.25 -4.63 -11.18
C SER A 80 1.23 -4.37 -10.08
N ASP A 81 0.04 -4.99 -10.20
CA ASP A 81 -1.09 -4.75 -9.32
C ASP A 81 -0.75 -5.01 -7.85
N VAL A 82 -1.34 -4.22 -6.95
CA VAL A 82 -1.26 -4.44 -5.51
C VAL A 82 -2.66 -4.76 -4.98
N LYS A 83 -2.73 -5.79 -4.14
CA LYS A 83 -3.98 -6.18 -3.50
C LYS A 83 -3.79 -6.38 -2.01
N ILE A 84 -4.62 -5.73 -1.19
CA ILE A 84 -4.72 -5.92 0.25
C ILE A 84 -6.12 -6.44 0.53
N ASN A 85 -6.23 -7.67 1.03
CA ASN A 85 -7.52 -8.28 1.28
C ASN A 85 -8.12 -7.85 2.63
N ASP A 86 -9.34 -8.32 2.89
CA ASP A 86 -10.20 -7.85 3.96
C ASP A 86 -9.58 -8.01 5.36
N ASN A 87 -9.94 -7.12 6.28
CA ASN A 87 -9.61 -7.16 7.69
C ASN A 87 -8.10 -7.25 8.00
N THR A 88 -7.27 -6.72 7.11
CA THR A 88 -5.81 -6.66 7.30
C THR A 88 -5.43 -5.38 8.03
N TRP A 89 -4.48 -5.50 8.95
CA TRP A 89 -3.88 -4.37 9.65
C TRP A 89 -2.45 -4.11 9.18
N ILE A 90 -2.22 -2.93 8.63
CA ILE A 90 -0.91 -2.45 8.21
C ILE A 90 -0.37 -1.51 9.29
N GLY A 91 0.75 -1.88 9.89
CA GLY A 91 1.44 -1.09 10.92
C GLY A 91 2.06 0.20 10.39
N SER A 92 2.62 0.99 11.29
CA SER A 92 3.26 2.28 10.94
C SER A 92 4.52 2.08 10.11
N ASN A 93 4.86 3.05 9.26
CA ASN A 93 6.10 3.08 8.47
C ASN A 93 6.30 1.82 7.60
N VAL A 94 5.22 1.21 7.15
CA VAL A 94 5.24 0.08 6.21
C VAL A 94 5.31 0.59 4.79
N THR A 95 6.07 -0.08 3.94
CA THR A 95 6.07 0.13 2.49
C THR A 95 5.60 -1.13 1.79
N ILE A 96 4.57 -1.02 0.95
CA ILE A 96 4.06 -2.12 0.12
C ILE A 96 4.46 -1.86 -1.33
N LEU A 97 5.26 -2.76 -1.89
CA LEU A 97 5.79 -2.63 -3.24
C LEU A 97 4.85 -3.26 -4.27
N LYS A 98 5.06 -2.88 -5.52
CA LYS A 98 4.32 -3.40 -6.67
C LYS A 98 4.28 -4.92 -6.73
N GLY A 99 3.18 -5.47 -7.19
CA GLY A 99 2.98 -6.89 -7.41
C GLY A 99 2.63 -7.70 -6.16
N VAL A 100 2.51 -7.04 -4.99
CA VAL A 100 2.23 -7.72 -3.72
C VAL A 100 0.73 -7.95 -3.55
N THR A 101 0.37 -9.17 -3.17
CA THR A 101 -0.94 -9.53 -2.64
C THR A 101 -0.82 -9.89 -1.16
N ILE A 102 -1.52 -9.16 -0.30
CA ILE A 102 -1.64 -9.48 1.13
C ILE A 102 -3.00 -10.16 1.34
N GLY A 103 -2.97 -11.37 1.91
CA GLY A 103 -4.16 -12.15 2.24
C GLY A 103 -5.04 -11.46 3.30
N GLU A 104 -6.21 -12.00 3.50
CA GLU A 104 -7.15 -11.52 4.53
C GLU A 104 -6.66 -11.81 5.95
N HIS A 105 -7.13 -11.03 6.92
CA HIS A 105 -6.80 -11.20 8.34
C HIS A 105 -5.30 -11.21 8.66
N CYS A 106 -4.51 -10.47 7.88
CA CYS A 106 -3.07 -10.33 8.11
C CYS A 106 -2.76 -9.15 9.03
N VAL A 107 -1.61 -9.23 9.70
CA VAL A 107 -0.98 -8.12 10.41
C VAL A 107 0.40 -7.90 9.82
N ILE A 108 0.65 -6.73 9.27
CA ILE A 108 1.97 -6.32 8.83
C ILE A 108 2.57 -5.42 9.91
N ALA A 109 3.61 -5.91 10.57
CA ALA A 109 4.24 -5.17 11.67
C ALA A 109 4.88 -3.86 11.21
N SER A 110 5.05 -2.94 12.13
CA SER A 110 5.61 -1.62 11.84
C SER A 110 7.01 -1.70 11.22
N GLY A 111 7.25 -0.85 10.24
CA GLY A 111 8.54 -0.72 9.56
C GLY A 111 8.87 -1.82 8.56
N VAL A 112 7.95 -2.73 8.27
CA VAL A 112 8.16 -3.80 7.27
C VAL A 112 8.13 -3.21 5.86
N ILE A 113 9.04 -3.68 5.00
CA ILE A 113 8.97 -3.49 3.55
C ILE A 113 8.43 -4.79 2.96
N VAL A 114 7.21 -4.77 2.44
CA VAL A 114 6.55 -5.94 1.86
C VAL A 114 6.93 -6.06 0.39
N THR A 115 7.72 -7.07 0.07
CA THR A 115 8.27 -7.32 -1.27
C THR A 115 7.71 -8.55 -1.96
N LYS A 116 6.97 -9.38 -1.22
CA LYS A 116 6.39 -10.65 -1.68
C LYS A 116 4.99 -10.81 -1.11
N ASP A 117 4.20 -11.68 -1.72
CA ASP A 117 2.88 -12.03 -1.25
C ASP A 117 2.89 -12.55 0.19
N VAL A 118 1.84 -12.20 0.93
CA VAL A 118 1.63 -12.61 2.32
C VAL A 118 0.38 -13.49 2.36
N PRO A 119 0.48 -14.76 2.77
CA PRO A 119 -0.69 -15.62 2.91
C PRO A 119 -1.70 -15.08 3.93
N ALA A 120 -2.98 -15.43 3.77
CA ALA A 120 -4.01 -15.07 4.75
C ALA A 120 -3.66 -15.54 6.17
N ASN A 121 -4.21 -14.84 7.17
CA ASN A 121 -4.04 -15.17 8.61
C ASN A 121 -2.58 -15.15 9.08
N THR A 122 -1.74 -14.28 8.50
CA THR A 122 -0.30 -14.21 8.77
C THR A 122 0.06 -12.91 9.49
N VAL A 123 0.97 -13.01 10.47
CA VAL A 123 1.68 -11.86 11.04
C VAL A 123 3.06 -11.78 10.38
N LEU A 124 3.28 -10.74 9.59
CA LEU A 124 4.58 -10.50 8.94
C LEU A 124 5.40 -9.52 9.78
N ILE A 125 6.58 -9.97 10.21
CA ILE A 125 7.59 -9.16 10.90
C ILE A 125 8.89 -9.20 10.11
N GLN A 126 9.63 -8.09 10.14
CA GLN A 126 10.97 -8.01 9.55
C GLN A 126 12.01 -7.91 10.67
N LYS A 127 12.89 -8.90 10.77
CA LYS A 127 14.04 -8.84 11.67
C LYS A 127 15.07 -7.87 11.10
N ARG A 128 15.61 -6.99 11.94
CA ARG A 128 16.68 -6.05 11.59
C ARG A 128 17.87 -6.30 12.49
N ILE A 129 19.08 -6.21 11.91
CA ILE A 129 20.36 -6.34 12.63
C ILE A 129 21.01 -4.96 12.59
N ASN A 130 21.30 -4.40 13.76
CA ASN A 130 22.11 -3.19 13.87
C ASN A 130 23.59 -3.55 13.82
N THR A 131 24.37 -2.77 13.08
CA THR A 131 25.82 -2.89 13.07
C THR A 131 26.40 -1.62 13.68
N GLU A 132 27.32 -1.78 14.61
CA GLU A 132 27.97 -0.68 15.32
C GLU A 132 29.44 -0.61 14.89
N TYR A 133 29.93 0.61 14.72
CA TYR A 133 31.32 0.90 14.45
C TYR A 133 31.82 1.91 15.48
N SER A 134 33.05 1.74 15.98
CA SER A 134 33.71 2.79 16.78
C SER A 134 34.08 3.99 15.90
N LEU A 135 33.91 5.18 16.46
CA LEU A 135 34.33 6.45 15.84
C LEU A 135 35.84 6.62 15.95
#